data_8a18a373cad73fa0407beed18ed9be1d
#
_entry.id   8a18a373cad73fa0407beed18ed9be1d
#
_cell.length_a   1.000
_cell.length_b   1.000
_cell.length_c   1.000
_cell.angle_alpha   90.00
_cell.angle_beta   90.00
_cell.angle_gamma   90.00
#
_symmetry.space_group_name_H-M   'P 1'
#
loop_
_entity.id
_entity.type
_entity.pdbx_description
1 polymer ?
#
loop_
_entity_poly.entity_id
_entity_poly.type
_entity_poly.pdbx_seq_one_letter_code
_entity_poly.pdbx_strand_id
1 'polypeptide(L)'
;MDARELTQKLQQRLRFSRRIRSAHAAVLIAITDEADPKVLLTRRSAYLNNHAGEVSFPGGKRDPQDTSNIVVALREAYEETALNPFDVQLMGDLPMQKARNGMLVKPIVGLIPPQVQLIPQPTEIDRIFF
;
A
#
# COMPACT_ATOMS: atom_id res chain seq x y z
N MET A 1 -19.74 -10.47 0.65
CA MET A 1 -18.54 -11.11 1.23
C MET A 1 -18.17 -10.36 2.50
N ASP A 2 -18.04 -11.04 3.62
CA ASP A 2 -17.57 -10.42 4.86
C ASP A 2 -16.04 -10.46 4.94
N ALA A 3 -15.47 -9.79 5.94
CA ALA A 3 -14.03 -9.70 6.10
C ALA A 3 -13.37 -11.06 6.34
N ARG A 4 -14.06 -11.98 7.01
CA ARG A 4 -13.54 -13.32 7.28
C ARG A 4 -13.40 -14.13 6.00
N GLU A 5 -14.41 -14.10 5.15
CA GLU A 5 -14.37 -14.79 3.85
C GLU A 5 -13.29 -14.19 2.95
N LEU A 6 -13.18 -12.86 2.93
CA LEU A 6 -12.14 -12.18 2.17
C LEU A 6 -10.75 -12.60 2.65
N THR A 7 -10.52 -12.61 3.97
CA THR A 7 -9.25 -13.03 4.56
C THR A 7 -8.87 -14.44 4.13
N GLN A 8 -9.82 -15.38 4.21
CA GLN A 8 -9.58 -16.76 3.82
C GLN A 8 -9.21 -16.89 2.34
N LYS A 9 -9.94 -16.18 1.47
CA LYS A 9 -9.68 -16.20 0.02
C LYS A 9 -8.33 -15.60 -0.32
N LEU A 10 -7.96 -14.50 0.34
CA LEU A 10 -6.66 -13.86 0.12
C LEU A 10 -5.52 -14.76 0.58
N GLN A 11 -5.64 -15.40 1.73
CA GLN A 11 -4.62 -16.34 2.22
C GLN A 11 -4.40 -17.53 1.29
N GLN A 12 -5.45 -17.97 0.60
CA GLN A 12 -5.36 -19.07 -0.36
C GLN A 12 -4.71 -18.65 -1.68
N ARG A 13 -4.95 -17.42 -2.13
CA ARG A 13 -4.53 -16.95 -3.46
C ARG A 13 -3.25 -16.15 -3.45
N LEU A 14 -2.99 -15.40 -2.37
CA LEU A 14 -1.83 -14.54 -2.26
C LEU A 14 -0.76 -15.24 -1.43
N ARG A 15 0.41 -15.40 -2.03
CA ARG A 15 1.59 -15.96 -1.35
C ARG A 15 2.75 -15.03 -1.62
N PHE A 16 3.64 -14.92 -0.62
CA PHE A 16 4.89 -14.21 -0.84
C PHE A 16 5.79 -15.03 -1.75
N SER A 17 6.33 -14.39 -2.75
CA SER A 17 7.25 -15.02 -3.67
C SER A 17 8.53 -15.44 -2.93
N ARG A 18 9.02 -16.65 -3.18
CA ARG A 18 10.28 -17.14 -2.61
C ARG A 18 11.50 -16.36 -3.14
N ARG A 19 11.39 -15.86 -4.38
CA ARG A 19 12.40 -14.99 -4.97
C ARG A 19 11.78 -13.65 -5.21
N ILE A 20 11.92 -12.76 -4.23
CA ILE A 20 11.40 -11.41 -4.34
C ILE A 20 12.41 -10.59 -5.12
N ARG A 21 12.08 -10.31 -6.38
CA ARG A 21 12.84 -9.34 -7.15
C ARG A 21 12.67 -7.96 -6.54
N SER A 22 13.78 -7.24 -6.36
CA SER A 22 13.72 -5.86 -5.90
C SER A 22 13.05 -4.99 -6.94
N ALA A 23 11.97 -4.31 -6.52
CA ALA A 23 11.27 -3.35 -7.34
C ALA A 23 11.85 -1.95 -7.16
N HIS A 24 11.59 -1.06 -8.12
CA HIS A 24 11.95 0.36 -7.99
C HIS A 24 11.04 1.08 -7.00
N ALA A 25 9.82 0.59 -6.85
CA ALA A 25 8.80 1.14 -5.97
C ALA A 25 7.89 0.01 -5.46
N ALA A 26 7.14 0.30 -4.41
CA ALA A 26 6.12 -0.61 -3.90
C ALA A 26 4.91 0.19 -3.42
N VAL A 27 3.74 -0.42 -3.50
CA VAL A 27 2.49 0.15 -2.99
C VAL A 27 1.85 -0.81 -2.01
N LEU A 28 1.10 -0.25 -1.06
CA LEU A 28 0.33 -1.04 -0.10
C LEU A 28 -1.15 -1.00 -0.48
N ILE A 29 -1.69 -2.18 -0.74
CA ILE A 29 -3.14 -2.37 -0.89
C ILE A 29 -3.66 -2.74 0.49
N ALA A 30 -4.07 -1.74 1.26
CA ALA A 30 -4.54 -1.92 2.63
C ALA A 30 -6.05 -2.05 2.63
N ILE A 31 -6.54 -3.20 3.07
CA ILE A 31 -7.95 -3.55 3.08
C ILE A 31 -8.42 -3.59 4.53
N THR A 32 -9.54 -2.93 4.83
CA THR A 32 -10.07 -2.92 6.19
C THR A 32 -10.66 -4.28 6.55
N ASP A 33 -10.35 -4.76 7.76
CA ASP A 33 -10.83 -6.02 8.30
C ASP A 33 -12.21 -5.83 8.93
N GLU A 34 -13.23 -5.80 8.10
CA GLU A 34 -14.62 -5.57 8.52
C GLU A 34 -15.58 -6.25 7.55
N ALA A 35 -16.87 -6.28 7.90
CA ALA A 35 -17.91 -6.97 7.13
C ALA A 35 -18.07 -6.41 5.72
N ASP A 36 -17.89 -5.10 5.54
CA ASP A 36 -17.90 -4.42 4.25
C ASP A 36 -16.50 -3.83 3.99
N PRO A 37 -15.55 -4.66 3.51
CA PRO A 37 -14.16 -4.23 3.41
C PRO A 37 -13.96 -3.07 2.45
N LYS A 38 -13.09 -2.15 2.84
CA LYS A 38 -12.74 -0.96 2.05
C LYS A 38 -11.24 -0.94 1.80
N VAL A 39 -10.85 -0.23 0.76
CA VAL A 39 -9.44 -0.08 0.39
C VAL A 39 -8.99 1.34 0.66
N LEU A 40 -7.83 1.48 1.30
CA LEU A 40 -7.21 2.76 1.59
C LEU A 40 -6.65 3.38 0.31
N LEU A 41 -7.07 4.60 0.00
CA LEU A 41 -6.58 5.37 -1.12
C LEU A 41 -6.10 6.75 -0.66
N THR A 42 -5.16 7.31 -1.40
CA THR A 42 -4.65 8.66 -1.17
C THR A 42 -4.76 9.48 -2.43
N ARG A 43 -4.85 10.81 -2.27
CA ARG A 43 -4.75 11.74 -3.38
C ARG A 43 -3.46 12.55 -3.25
N ARG A 44 -2.65 12.53 -4.31
CA ARG A 44 -1.38 13.23 -4.35
C ARG A 44 -1.61 14.74 -4.27
N SER A 45 -0.79 15.43 -3.50
CA SER A 45 -0.92 16.87 -3.29
C SER A 45 -0.88 17.64 -4.61
N ALA A 46 -1.76 18.62 -4.72
CA ALA A 46 -1.83 19.51 -5.89
C ALA A 46 -0.58 20.39 -6.06
N TYR A 47 0.24 20.52 -5.00
CA TYR A 47 1.47 21.33 -5.03
C TYR A 47 2.66 20.61 -5.62
N LEU A 48 2.56 19.29 -5.84
CA LEU A 48 3.66 18.52 -6.40
C LEU A 48 3.74 18.68 -7.92
N ASN A 49 4.98 18.68 -8.45
CA ASN A 49 5.21 18.87 -9.88
C ASN A 49 4.79 17.66 -10.72
N ASN A 50 4.86 16.44 -10.13
CA ASN A 50 4.54 15.21 -10.82
C ASN A 50 3.25 14.62 -10.30
N HIS A 51 2.34 14.25 -11.20
CA HIS A 51 1.13 13.50 -10.87
C HIS A 51 0.23 14.16 -9.82
N ALA A 52 0.23 15.51 -9.78
CA ALA A 52 -0.60 16.27 -8.86
C ALA A 52 -2.08 15.88 -8.98
N GLY A 53 -2.75 15.64 -7.84
CA GLY A 53 -4.16 15.29 -7.79
C GLY A 53 -4.49 13.85 -8.14
N GLU A 54 -3.51 13.02 -8.49
CA GLU A 54 -3.76 11.60 -8.77
C GLU A 54 -4.13 10.82 -7.51
N VAL A 55 -5.08 9.90 -7.69
CA VAL A 55 -5.51 8.97 -6.66
C VAL A 55 -4.79 7.63 -6.86
N SER A 56 -4.23 7.11 -5.78
CA SER A 56 -3.50 5.84 -5.83
C SER A 56 -3.50 5.14 -4.48
N PHE A 57 -2.99 3.90 -4.46
CA PHE A 57 -2.61 3.26 -3.21
C PHE A 57 -1.42 4.00 -2.59
N PRO A 58 -1.33 4.04 -1.25
CA PRO A 58 -0.12 4.58 -0.62
C PRO A 58 1.10 3.77 -1.05
N GLY A 59 2.18 4.47 -1.31
CA GLY A 59 3.41 3.84 -1.77
C GLY A 59 4.39 4.85 -2.34
N GLY A 60 5.52 4.36 -2.80
CA GLY A 60 6.56 5.20 -3.37
C GLY A 60 7.82 4.45 -3.72
N LYS A 61 8.87 5.20 -3.98
CA LYS A 61 10.16 4.69 -4.42
C LYS A 61 10.96 4.05 -3.30
N ARG A 62 11.75 3.05 -3.67
CA ARG A 62 12.69 2.40 -2.76
C ARG A 62 13.80 3.37 -2.37
N ASP A 63 14.10 3.43 -1.07
CA ASP A 63 15.30 4.06 -0.54
C ASP A 63 16.42 3.02 -0.39
N PRO A 64 17.71 3.44 -0.41
CA PRO A 64 18.83 2.50 -0.29
C PRO A 64 18.81 1.64 0.98
N GLN A 65 18.24 2.15 2.09
CA GLN A 65 18.13 1.40 3.34
C GLN A 65 16.96 0.44 3.41
N ASP A 66 16.06 0.46 2.44
CA ASP A 66 14.93 -0.46 2.41
C ASP A 66 15.42 -1.87 2.07
N THR A 67 15.15 -2.82 2.95
CA THR A 67 15.65 -4.19 2.82
C THR A 67 14.79 -5.09 1.95
N SER A 68 13.54 -4.68 1.69
CA SER A 68 12.59 -5.47 0.91
C SER A 68 11.50 -4.59 0.31
N ASN A 69 10.76 -5.14 -0.65
CA ASN A 69 9.58 -4.48 -1.22
C ASN A 69 8.51 -4.23 -0.15
N ILE A 70 8.37 -5.14 0.81
CA ILE A 70 7.43 -4.99 1.94
C ILE A 70 7.79 -3.76 2.76
N VAL A 71 9.06 -3.59 3.08
CA VAL A 71 9.53 -2.44 3.85
C VAL A 71 9.26 -1.14 3.11
N VAL A 72 9.48 -1.11 1.79
CA VAL A 72 9.14 0.07 0.97
C VAL A 72 7.67 0.43 1.11
N ALA A 73 6.78 -0.55 0.91
CA ALA A 73 5.33 -0.32 0.95
C ALA A 73 4.88 0.18 2.33
N LEU A 74 5.35 -0.46 3.39
CA LEU A 74 4.98 -0.10 4.77
C LEU A 74 5.54 1.27 5.18
N ARG A 75 6.79 1.55 4.83
CA ARG A 75 7.43 2.84 5.15
C ARG A 75 6.73 3.99 4.45
N GLU A 76 6.48 3.86 3.15
CA GLU A 76 5.79 4.89 2.37
C GLU A 76 4.37 5.13 2.88
N ALA A 77 3.63 4.06 3.19
CA ALA A 77 2.29 4.19 3.75
C ALA A 77 2.32 4.92 5.10
N TYR A 78 3.30 4.63 5.94
CA TYR A 78 3.48 5.33 7.21
C TYR A 78 3.79 6.82 6.99
N GLU A 79 4.73 7.13 6.09
CA GLU A 79 5.12 8.51 5.81
C GLU A 79 3.94 9.33 5.27
N GLU A 80 3.13 8.76 4.40
CA GLU A 80 2.01 9.46 3.77
C GLU A 80 0.77 9.56 4.65
N THR A 81 0.46 8.53 5.45
CA THR A 81 -0.84 8.40 6.11
C THR A 81 -0.75 8.18 7.62
N ALA A 82 0.44 8.07 8.19
CA ALA A 82 0.67 7.69 9.59
C ALA A 82 0.14 6.29 9.94
N LEU A 83 -0.10 5.43 8.93
CA LEU A 83 -0.49 4.04 9.18
C LEU A 83 0.66 3.30 9.87
N ASN A 84 0.42 2.84 11.11
CA ASN A 84 1.42 2.10 11.85
C ASN A 84 1.67 0.75 11.17
N PRO A 85 2.91 0.43 10.76
CA PRO A 85 3.21 -0.85 10.12
C PRO A 85 2.82 -2.07 10.96
N PHE A 86 2.84 -1.95 12.28
CA PHE A 86 2.44 -3.04 13.18
C PHE A 86 0.94 -3.32 13.18
N ASP A 87 0.13 -2.41 12.66
CA ASP A 87 -1.31 -2.61 12.48
C ASP A 87 -1.65 -3.33 11.18
N VAL A 88 -0.66 -3.59 10.33
CA VAL A 88 -0.86 -4.22 9.03
C VAL A 88 -0.61 -5.72 9.14
N GLN A 89 -1.65 -6.52 8.90
CA GLN A 89 -1.52 -7.95 8.74
C GLN A 89 -1.21 -8.27 7.28
N LEU A 90 0.04 -8.64 7.00
CA LEU A 90 0.47 -8.95 5.64
C LEU A 90 -0.22 -10.19 5.13
N MET A 91 -0.78 -10.11 3.92
CA MET A 91 -1.53 -11.19 3.30
C MET A 91 -0.76 -11.84 2.15
N GLY A 92 0.03 -11.06 1.44
CA GLY A 92 0.79 -11.54 0.30
C GLY A 92 1.16 -10.40 -0.63
N ASP A 93 1.53 -10.74 -1.85
CA ASP A 93 1.87 -9.77 -2.88
C ASP A 93 1.20 -10.13 -4.21
N LEU A 94 1.08 -9.15 -5.07
CA LEU A 94 0.61 -9.33 -6.44
C LEU A 94 1.79 -9.32 -7.41
N PRO A 95 1.60 -9.79 -8.64
CA PRO A 95 2.67 -9.77 -9.64
C PRO A 95 3.23 -8.37 -9.86
N MET A 96 4.54 -8.30 -10.14
CA MET A 96 5.23 -7.07 -10.46
C MET A 96 4.52 -6.32 -11.59
N GLN A 97 4.29 -5.03 -11.39
CA GLN A 97 3.67 -4.16 -12.38
C GLN A 97 4.70 -3.24 -12.99
N LYS A 98 4.55 -2.92 -14.27
CA LYS A 98 5.42 -1.97 -14.95
C LYS A 98 4.66 -0.66 -15.17
N ALA A 99 5.16 0.42 -14.58
CA ALA A 99 4.59 1.76 -14.77
C ALA A 99 4.94 2.31 -16.17
N ARG A 100 4.26 3.40 -16.57
CA ARG A 100 4.48 4.02 -17.89
C ARG A 100 5.92 4.44 -18.11
N ASN A 101 6.62 4.88 -17.07
CA ASN A 101 8.02 5.28 -17.14
C ASN A 101 9.00 4.11 -17.09
N GLY A 102 8.52 2.87 -17.14
CA GLY A 102 9.34 1.67 -17.07
C GLY A 102 9.69 1.21 -15.66
N MET A 103 9.31 1.95 -14.63
CA MET A 103 9.55 1.54 -13.24
C MET A 103 8.78 0.26 -12.89
N LEU A 104 9.45 -0.64 -12.19
CA LEU A 104 8.83 -1.85 -11.65
C LEU A 104 8.24 -1.55 -10.27
N VAL A 105 6.96 -1.84 -10.10
CA VAL A 105 6.21 -1.57 -8.87
C VAL A 105 5.66 -2.88 -8.31
N LYS A 106 5.94 -3.15 -7.04
CA LYS A 106 5.45 -4.36 -6.37
C LYS A 106 4.25 -4.02 -5.48
N PRO A 107 3.05 -4.54 -5.78
CA PRO A 107 1.92 -4.40 -4.88
C PRO A 107 2.02 -5.39 -3.72
N ILE A 108 1.88 -4.88 -2.51
CA ILE A 108 1.82 -5.65 -1.26
C ILE A 108 0.40 -5.53 -0.72
N VAL A 109 -0.17 -6.65 -0.30
CA VAL A 109 -1.55 -6.70 0.22
C VAL A 109 -1.54 -6.94 1.72
N GLY A 110 -2.31 -6.15 2.46
CA GLY A 110 -2.44 -6.28 3.91
C GLY A 110 -3.84 -5.95 4.39
N LEU A 111 -4.18 -6.49 5.57
CA LEU A 111 -5.40 -6.12 6.29
C LEU A 111 -5.06 -5.12 7.38
N ILE A 112 -5.94 -4.15 7.58
CA ILE A 112 -5.82 -3.13 8.62
C ILE A 112 -7.10 -3.06 9.44
N PRO A 113 -7.00 -2.65 10.73
CA PRO A 113 -8.21 -2.40 11.53
C PRO A 113 -9.06 -1.30 10.89
N PRO A 114 -10.40 -1.42 10.91
CA PRO A 114 -11.26 -0.42 10.27
C PRO A 114 -11.26 0.93 10.99
N GLN A 115 -10.86 0.96 12.27
CA GLN A 115 -10.84 2.16 13.10
C GLN A 115 -9.46 2.81 13.18
N VAL A 116 -8.53 2.49 12.28
CA VAL A 116 -7.21 3.13 12.26
C VAL A 116 -7.34 4.64 12.15
N GLN A 117 -6.51 5.35 12.91
CA GLN A 117 -6.41 6.80 12.81
C GLN A 117 -5.29 7.17 11.87
N LEU A 118 -5.65 7.82 10.77
CA LEU A 118 -4.72 8.18 9.72
C LEU A 118 -4.61 9.70 9.64
N ILE A 119 -3.41 10.18 9.34
CA ILE A 119 -3.11 11.61 9.24
C ILE A 119 -2.38 11.83 7.92
N PRO A 120 -2.94 12.63 7.00
CA PRO A 120 -2.27 12.89 5.73
C PRO A 120 -1.03 13.76 5.94
N GLN A 121 0.08 13.39 5.29
CA GLN A 121 1.27 14.23 5.23
C GLN A 121 1.09 15.26 4.11
N PRO A 122 0.84 16.55 4.44
CA PRO A 122 0.38 17.52 3.43
C PRO A 122 1.39 17.84 2.34
N THR A 123 2.68 17.60 2.56
CA THR A 123 3.70 17.81 1.53
C THR A 123 3.65 16.75 0.42
N GLU A 124 2.98 15.63 0.65
CA GLU A 124 2.91 14.52 -0.30
C GLU A 124 1.48 14.23 -0.75
N ILE A 125 0.54 14.21 0.18
CA ILE A 125 -0.87 13.92 -0.11
C ILE A 125 -1.78 14.93 0.56
N ASP A 126 -2.91 15.23 -0.05
CA ASP A 126 -3.89 16.18 0.49
C ASP A 126 -5.18 15.51 0.94
N ARG A 127 -5.38 14.22 0.67
CA ARG A 127 -6.58 13.51 1.06
C ARG A 127 -6.34 12.01 1.25
N ILE A 128 -6.96 11.46 2.29
CA ILE A 128 -7.07 10.02 2.56
C ILE A 128 -8.54 9.64 2.46
N PHE A 129 -8.85 8.53 1.79
CA PHE A 129 -10.21 8.03 1.74
C PHE A 129 -10.25 6.51 1.51
N PHE A 130 -11.41 5.96 1.76
CA PHE A 130 -11.67 4.54 1.61
C PHE A 130 -12.75 4.27 0.56
#